data_0177dcb8a4a15069e0f68082a6342a87
#
_entry.id   0177dcb8a4a15069e0f68082a6342a87
#
_cell.length_a   1.000
_cell.length_b   1.000
_cell.length_c   1.000
_cell.angle_alpha   90.00
_cell.angle_beta   90.00
_cell.angle_gamma   90.00
#
_symmetry.space_group_name_H-M   'P 1'
#
loop_
_entity.id
_entity.type
_entity.pdbx_description
1 polymer ?
#
loop_
_entity_poly.entity_id
_entity_poly.type
_entity_poly.pdbx_seq_one_letter_code
_entity_poly.pdbx_strand_id
1 'polypeptide(L)'
;QGAGKTVCVPGLNCYSCPAAAGACPIGAYQAVVGSSKFRFSYYITGFLLLVGVLLGRFLCGFLCPFGWFQELLHKIPTKKHSTKKLKPLTYLKYAVLVGMVCLMPALLVNDVGMGDPFFCKYLCPQGVLEGAIPLSLVHSGIRAALGALFTWKCSILLGVVVLSVVFYRPFCKWLCPLGAIYALLNKVSLFQMKVDK
;
A
#
# COMPACT_ATOMS: atom_id res chain seq x y z
N GLN A 1 16.81 13.26 5.06
CA GLN A 1 15.70 12.87 4.18
C GLN A 1 16.21 12.94 2.74
N GLY A 2 16.18 11.82 2.00
CA GLY A 2 16.68 11.78 0.63
C GLY A 2 15.82 12.64 -0.32
N ALA A 3 16.45 13.34 -1.25
CA ALA A 3 15.79 14.20 -2.24
C ALA A 3 14.73 13.45 -3.09
N GLY A 4 14.85 12.13 -3.24
CA GLY A 4 13.89 11.30 -3.98
C GLY A 4 12.49 11.20 -3.36
N LYS A 5 12.30 11.57 -2.09
CA LYS A 5 10.97 11.52 -1.42
C LYS A 5 10.00 12.61 -1.87
N THR A 6 10.48 13.59 -2.59
CA THR A 6 9.61 14.60 -3.23
C THR A 6 8.86 14.05 -4.44
N VAL A 7 9.32 12.90 -4.97
CA VAL A 7 8.73 12.25 -6.14
C VAL A 7 7.89 11.04 -5.69
N CYS A 8 6.62 11.00 -6.09
CA CYS A 8 5.77 9.84 -5.90
C CYS A 8 6.12 8.73 -6.90
N VAL A 9 6.22 7.50 -6.40
CA VAL A 9 6.32 6.31 -7.24
C VAL A 9 4.93 5.67 -7.43
N PRO A 10 4.64 5.12 -8.60
CA PRO A 10 3.30 4.60 -8.89
C PRO A 10 2.94 3.28 -8.18
N GLY A 11 3.85 2.74 -7.38
CA GLY A 11 3.70 1.48 -6.63
C GLY A 11 3.59 1.67 -5.13
N LEU A 12 3.42 0.55 -4.41
CA LEU A 12 3.45 0.52 -2.96
C LEU A 12 4.91 0.57 -2.49
N ASN A 13 5.33 1.70 -1.94
CA ASN A 13 6.65 1.94 -1.36
C ASN A 13 6.48 2.62 0.02
N CYS A 14 7.44 2.49 0.93
CA CYS A 14 7.24 3.05 2.26
C CYS A 14 7.48 4.56 2.31
N TYR A 15 6.43 5.33 2.63
CA TYR A 15 6.52 6.79 2.77
C TYR A 15 7.46 7.21 3.91
N SER A 16 7.40 6.52 5.05
CA SER A 16 8.14 6.88 6.26
C SER A 16 9.56 6.31 6.31
N CYS A 17 9.93 5.38 5.42
CA CYS A 17 11.24 4.75 5.45
C CYS A 17 12.33 5.73 4.95
N PRO A 18 13.39 5.99 5.71
CA PRO A 18 14.49 6.84 5.25
C PRO A 18 15.27 6.26 4.07
N ALA A 19 15.27 4.94 3.91
CA ALA A 19 15.95 4.24 2.81
C ALA A 19 15.12 4.16 1.52
N ALA A 20 13.82 4.49 1.56
CA ALA A 20 12.97 4.43 0.37
C ALA A 20 13.34 5.51 -0.64
N ALA A 21 13.50 5.11 -1.90
CA ALA A 21 13.89 5.98 -3.00
C ALA A 21 12.79 6.97 -3.44
N GLY A 22 11.54 6.71 -3.09
CA GLY A 22 10.39 7.56 -3.45
C GLY A 22 9.27 7.48 -2.43
N ALA A 23 8.24 8.30 -2.61
CA ALA A 23 7.09 8.37 -1.71
C ALA A 23 5.95 7.45 -2.18
N CYS A 24 5.36 6.69 -1.25
CA CYS A 24 4.13 5.95 -1.52
C CYS A 24 2.95 6.92 -1.72
N PRO A 25 2.20 6.83 -2.82
CA PRO A 25 1.08 7.73 -3.07
C PRO A 25 -0.05 7.59 -2.03
N ILE A 26 -0.25 6.40 -1.46
CA ILE A 26 -1.25 6.20 -0.39
C ILE A 26 -0.81 6.86 0.92
N GLY A 27 0.46 6.74 1.30
CA GLY A 27 0.99 7.42 2.49
C GLY A 27 0.93 8.93 2.36
N ALA A 28 1.33 9.45 1.19
CA ALA A 28 1.26 10.86 0.88
C ALA A 28 -0.21 11.37 0.83
N TYR A 29 -1.13 10.57 0.28
CA TYR A 29 -2.56 10.91 0.24
C TYR A 29 -3.17 10.99 1.64
N GLN A 30 -2.85 10.04 2.54
CA GLN A 30 -3.30 10.11 3.94
C GLN A 30 -2.77 11.35 4.66
N ALA A 31 -1.51 11.72 4.41
CA ALA A 31 -0.93 12.94 4.98
C ALA A 31 -1.67 14.19 4.49
N VAL A 32 -2.06 14.23 3.21
CA VAL A 32 -2.84 15.34 2.63
C VAL A 32 -4.25 15.40 3.22
N VAL A 33 -4.94 14.27 3.32
CA VAL A 33 -6.29 14.20 3.90
C VAL A 33 -6.27 14.58 5.38
N GLY A 34 -5.28 14.11 6.13
CA GLY A 34 -5.10 14.48 7.55
C GLY A 34 -4.72 15.94 7.76
N SER A 35 -4.07 16.58 6.78
CA SER A 35 -3.70 18.01 6.84
C SER A 35 -4.69 18.94 6.14
N SER A 36 -5.86 18.47 5.76
CA SER A 36 -6.87 19.21 4.98
C SER A 36 -7.30 20.53 5.64
N LYS A 37 -7.20 20.64 6.97
CA LYS A 37 -7.44 21.89 7.72
C LYS A 37 -6.41 22.98 7.42
N PHE A 38 -5.19 22.62 6.97
CA PHE A 38 -4.11 23.56 6.70
C PHE A 38 -3.99 23.88 5.21
N ARG A 39 -3.78 22.86 4.36
CA ARG A 39 -3.72 23.02 2.90
C ARG A 39 -3.92 21.67 2.21
N PHE A 40 -4.88 21.59 1.30
CA PHE A 40 -5.04 20.43 0.44
C PHE A 40 -4.03 20.49 -0.71
N SER A 41 -3.13 19.51 -0.78
CA SER A 41 -2.16 19.42 -1.87
C SER A 41 -2.73 18.63 -3.05
N TYR A 42 -3.04 19.31 -4.13
CA TYR A 42 -3.57 18.69 -5.36
C TYR A 42 -2.55 17.83 -6.11
N TYR A 43 -1.26 17.96 -5.80
CA TYR A 43 -0.20 17.22 -6.47
C TYR A 43 -0.40 15.70 -6.40
N ILE A 44 -0.66 15.16 -5.21
CA ILE A 44 -0.82 13.71 -5.01
C ILE A 44 -2.08 13.20 -5.69
N THR A 45 -3.18 13.95 -5.59
CA THR A 45 -4.45 13.58 -6.23
C THR A 45 -4.31 13.62 -7.75
N GLY A 46 -3.69 14.68 -8.29
CA GLY A 46 -3.40 14.80 -9.72
C GLY A 46 -2.48 13.71 -10.23
N PHE A 47 -1.43 13.37 -9.48
CA PHE A 47 -0.53 12.27 -9.81
C PHE A 47 -1.26 10.92 -9.86
N LEU A 48 -2.08 10.60 -8.85
CA LEU A 48 -2.86 9.35 -8.81
C LEU A 48 -3.88 9.27 -9.97
N LEU A 49 -4.54 10.39 -10.28
CA LEU A 49 -5.47 10.46 -11.39
C LEU A 49 -4.76 10.31 -12.74
N LEU A 50 -3.69 11.07 -12.97
CA LEU A 50 -2.91 11.01 -14.21
C LEU A 50 -2.41 9.59 -14.49
N VAL A 51 -1.69 9.04 -13.51
CA VAL A 51 -1.06 7.72 -13.64
C VAL A 51 -2.13 6.61 -13.72
N GLY A 52 -3.23 6.75 -12.98
CA GLY A 52 -4.35 5.81 -13.00
C GLY A 52 -5.12 5.80 -14.31
N VAL A 53 -5.31 6.98 -14.94
CA VAL A 53 -5.96 7.11 -16.25
C VAL A 53 -5.06 6.62 -17.38
N LEU A 54 -3.75 6.88 -17.30
CA LEU A 54 -2.81 6.43 -18.32
C LEU A 54 -2.62 4.91 -18.29
N LEU A 55 -2.27 4.35 -17.16
CA LEU A 55 -1.76 2.98 -17.02
C LEU A 55 -2.70 2.05 -16.22
N GLY A 56 -3.64 2.58 -15.45
CA GLY A 56 -4.61 1.80 -14.70
C GLY A 56 -3.99 0.69 -13.85
N ARG A 57 -4.47 -0.54 -14.03
CA ARG A 57 -4.00 -1.73 -13.30
C ARG A 57 -2.66 -2.27 -13.76
N PHE A 58 -2.12 -1.82 -14.88
CA PHE A 58 -0.81 -2.23 -15.38
C PHE A 58 0.29 -1.96 -14.34
N LEU A 59 0.20 -0.85 -13.63
CA LEU A 59 1.12 -0.46 -12.56
C LEU A 59 1.19 -1.49 -11.43
N CYS A 60 0.03 -2.00 -11.00
CA CYS A 60 -0.02 -3.03 -9.95
C CYS A 60 0.59 -4.36 -10.40
N GLY A 61 0.62 -4.61 -11.71
CA GLY A 61 1.19 -5.81 -12.30
C GLY A 61 2.71 -5.78 -12.39
N PHE A 62 3.26 -4.68 -12.92
CA PHE A 62 4.65 -4.62 -13.36
C PHE A 62 5.54 -3.69 -12.51
N LEU A 63 5.01 -2.57 -12.01
CA LEU A 63 5.81 -1.58 -11.31
C LEU A 63 5.73 -1.64 -9.77
N CYS A 64 4.77 -2.39 -9.22
CA CYS A 64 4.63 -2.47 -7.77
C CYS A 64 5.60 -3.52 -7.18
N PRO A 65 6.61 -3.13 -6.38
CA PRO A 65 7.58 -4.08 -5.81
C PRO A 65 6.90 -5.08 -4.87
N PHE A 66 5.89 -4.66 -4.13
CA PHE A 66 5.14 -5.57 -3.26
C PHE A 66 4.27 -6.57 -4.03
N GLY A 67 3.75 -6.17 -5.19
CA GLY A 67 3.06 -7.09 -6.10
C GLY A 67 4.00 -8.18 -6.64
N TRP A 68 5.21 -7.79 -6.99
CA TRP A 68 6.27 -8.69 -7.46
C TRP A 68 6.73 -9.65 -6.37
N PHE A 69 6.90 -9.16 -5.16
CA PHE A 69 7.21 -10.00 -4.00
C PHE A 69 6.17 -11.10 -3.77
N GLN A 70 4.86 -10.76 -3.81
CA GLN A 70 3.79 -11.76 -3.68
C GLN A 70 3.79 -12.78 -4.82
N GLU A 71 4.12 -12.36 -6.04
CA GLU A 71 4.19 -13.26 -7.19
C GLU A 71 5.36 -14.24 -7.08
N LEU A 72 6.50 -13.78 -6.59
CA LEU A 72 7.66 -14.62 -6.32
C LEU A 72 7.33 -15.71 -5.29
N LEU A 73 6.63 -15.35 -4.21
CA LEU A 73 6.15 -16.30 -3.21
C LEU A 73 5.17 -17.30 -3.79
N HIS A 74 4.31 -16.86 -4.72
CA HIS A 74 3.34 -17.77 -5.37
C HIS A 74 3.99 -18.78 -6.32
N LYS A 75 5.24 -18.59 -6.75
CA LYS A 75 5.99 -19.58 -7.56
C LYS A 75 6.36 -20.83 -6.77
N ILE A 76 6.34 -20.78 -5.43
CA ILE A 76 6.62 -21.94 -4.58
C ILE A 76 5.61 -23.07 -4.91
N PRO A 77 6.06 -24.31 -5.15
CA PRO A 77 5.18 -25.43 -5.53
C PRO A 77 4.35 -25.92 -4.34
N THR A 78 3.20 -25.31 -4.13
CA THR A 78 2.22 -25.68 -3.10
C THR A 78 0.83 -25.86 -3.70
N LYS A 79 -0.11 -26.47 -2.95
CA LYS A 79 -1.50 -26.59 -3.37
C LYS A 79 -2.13 -25.21 -3.53
N LYS A 80 -2.36 -24.79 -4.79
CA LYS A 80 -2.91 -23.47 -5.12
C LYS A 80 -4.44 -23.51 -5.11
N HIS A 81 -5.04 -22.57 -4.40
CA HIS A 81 -6.48 -22.43 -4.34
C HIS A 81 -6.99 -21.29 -5.22
N SER A 82 -8.09 -21.55 -5.94
CA SER A 82 -8.74 -20.54 -6.77
C SER A 82 -9.47 -19.51 -5.91
N THR A 83 -9.23 -18.21 -6.20
CA THR A 83 -9.90 -17.09 -5.53
C THR A 83 -11.34 -16.85 -6.02
N LYS A 84 -11.88 -17.71 -6.91
CA LYS A 84 -13.23 -17.51 -7.51
C LYS A 84 -14.35 -17.46 -6.46
N LYS A 85 -14.26 -18.28 -5.39
CA LYS A 85 -15.24 -18.31 -4.30
C LYS A 85 -15.14 -17.09 -3.35
N LEU A 86 -14.00 -16.38 -3.35
CA LEU A 86 -13.71 -15.27 -2.46
C LEU A 86 -13.92 -13.88 -3.14
N LYS A 87 -14.75 -13.84 -4.19
CA LYS A 87 -15.11 -12.58 -4.88
C LYS A 87 -15.63 -11.47 -3.96
N PRO A 88 -16.53 -11.74 -2.96
CA PRO A 88 -17.01 -10.69 -2.08
C PRO A 88 -15.89 -10.03 -1.26
N LEU A 89 -14.82 -10.76 -0.94
CA LEU A 89 -13.67 -10.21 -0.22
C LEU A 89 -12.92 -9.11 -1.02
N THR A 90 -13.13 -9.05 -2.34
CA THR A 90 -12.57 -7.98 -3.17
C THR A 90 -13.15 -6.60 -2.85
N TYR A 91 -14.33 -6.53 -2.26
CA TYR A 91 -14.92 -5.28 -1.82
C TYR A 91 -14.27 -4.71 -0.55
N LEU A 92 -13.58 -5.57 0.23
CA LEU A 92 -12.88 -5.15 1.45
C LEU A 92 -11.85 -4.05 1.19
N LYS A 93 -11.15 -4.07 0.05
CA LYS A 93 -10.19 -3.01 -0.33
C LYS A 93 -10.83 -1.63 -0.46
N TYR A 94 -12.12 -1.55 -0.88
CA TYR A 94 -12.85 -0.29 -0.95
C TYR A 94 -13.27 0.19 0.45
N ALA A 95 -13.65 -0.73 1.33
CA ALA A 95 -13.91 -0.41 2.73
C ALA A 95 -12.64 0.10 3.43
N VAL A 96 -11.48 -0.53 3.18
CA VAL A 96 -10.17 -0.06 3.67
C VAL A 96 -9.81 1.31 3.09
N LEU A 97 -10.05 1.54 1.80
CA LEU A 97 -9.79 2.84 1.16
C LEU A 97 -10.63 3.95 1.81
N VAL A 98 -11.94 3.76 1.92
CA VAL A 98 -12.83 4.79 2.47
C VAL A 98 -12.62 4.94 3.98
N GLY A 99 -12.57 3.84 4.75
CA GLY A 99 -12.45 3.87 6.21
C GLY A 99 -11.08 4.31 6.67
N MET A 100 -10.03 3.59 6.30
CA MET A 100 -8.68 3.79 6.86
C MET A 100 -7.85 4.86 6.14
N VAL A 101 -8.11 5.12 4.86
CA VAL A 101 -7.33 6.09 4.08
C VAL A 101 -7.99 7.46 4.04
N CYS A 102 -9.33 7.53 3.99
CA CYS A 102 -10.05 8.80 3.88
C CYS A 102 -10.65 9.24 5.24
N LEU A 103 -11.51 8.39 5.86
CA LEU A 103 -12.28 8.79 7.05
C LEU A 103 -11.41 8.92 8.30
N MET A 104 -10.61 7.91 8.64
CA MET A 104 -9.84 7.95 9.88
C MET A 104 -8.84 9.11 9.96
N PRO A 105 -8.01 9.38 8.93
CA PRO A 105 -7.10 10.53 8.99
C PRO A 105 -7.82 11.89 9.02
N ALA A 106 -9.04 11.96 8.48
CA ALA A 106 -9.83 13.19 8.49
C ALA A 106 -10.53 13.46 9.85
N LEU A 107 -10.96 12.39 10.54
CA LEU A 107 -11.72 12.48 11.79
C LEU A 107 -10.82 12.46 13.03
N LEU A 108 -9.78 11.63 13.02
CA LEU A 108 -8.87 11.44 14.14
C LEU A 108 -7.61 12.27 13.90
N VAL A 109 -7.65 13.49 14.38
CA VAL A 109 -6.57 14.47 14.27
C VAL A 109 -5.82 14.50 15.60
N ASN A 110 -4.49 14.43 15.57
CA ASN A 110 -3.64 14.54 16.75
C ASN A 110 -3.66 15.97 17.35
N ASP A 111 -3.13 16.12 18.57
CA ASP A 111 -3.03 17.40 19.27
C ASP A 111 -2.34 18.50 18.46
N VAL A 112 -1.50 18.12 17.48
CA VAL A 112 -0.80 19.00 16.55
C VAL A 112 -1.67 19.38 15.34
N GLY A 113 -2.90 18.85 15.24
CA GLY A 113 -3.81 19.14 14.12
C GLY A 113 -3.53 18.33 12.85
N MET A 114 -2.70 17.29 12.92
CA MET A 114 -2.43 16.39 11.80
C MET A 114 -3.07 15.01 12.01
N GLY A 115 -3.71 14.47 10.98
CA GLY A 115 -4.30 13.13 11.01
C GLY A 115 -3.24 12.03 10.92
N ASP A 116 -3.39 11.01 11.73
CA ASP A 116 -2.52 9.83 11.70
C ASP A 116 -2.76 9.01 10.43
N PRO A 117 -1.70 8.50 9.77
CA PRO A 117 -1.84 7.62 8.62
C PRO A 117 -2.21 6.20 9.03
N PHE A 118 -3.47 5.96 9.39
CA PHE A 118 -3.95 4.70 9.97
C PHE A 118 -3.63 3.46 9.16
N PHE A 119 -3.83 3.50 7.85
CA PHE A 119 -3.49 2.37 6.99
C PHE A 119 -1.99 2.03 7.05
N CYS A 120 -1.12 3.05 6.94
CA CYS A 120 0.33 2.85 6.99
C CYS A 120 0.80 2.42 8.39
N LYS A 121 0.15 2.92 9.44
CA LYS A 121 0.52 2.66 10.84
C LYS A 121 0.12 1.24 11.28
N TYR A 122 -1.06 0.76 10.89
CA TYR A 122 -1.62 -0.47 11.44
C TYR A 122 -1.71 -1.63 10.44
N LEU A 123 -1.92 -1.39 9.16
CA LEU A 123 -2.26 -2.45 8.20
C LEU A 123 -1.20 -2.68 7.12
N CYS A 124 -0.39 -1.67 6.76
CA CYS A 124 0.55 -1.78 5.65
C CYS A 124 1.77 -2.66 6.00
N PRO A 125 1.96 -3.83 5.35
CA PRO A 125 3.11 -4.69 5.59
C PRO A 125 4.40 -4.19 4.92
N GLN A 126 4.28 -3.33 3.90
CA GLN A 126 5.42 -2.83 3.12
C GLN A 126 6.41 -2.04 3.98
N GLY A 127 5.91 -1.28 4.96
CA GLY A 127 6.76 -0.54 5.89
C GLY A 127 7.65 -1.43 6.76
N VAL A 128 7.23 -2.66 7.02
CA VAL A 128 8.06 -3.66 7.72
C VAL A 128 9.07 -4.26 6.76
N LEU A 129 8.62 -4.66 5.57
CA LEU A 129 9.46 -5.33 4.57
C LEU A 129 10.61 -4.45 4.08
N GLU A 130 10.33 -3.20 3.70
CA GLU A 130 11.34 -2.28 3.15
C GLU A 130 12.06 -1.44 4.21
N GLY A 131 11.38 -1.13 5.31
CA GLY A 131 11.89 -0.22 6.32
C GLY A 131 12.38 -0.92 7.57
N ALA A 132 11.48 -1.53 8.32
CA ALA A 132 11.80 -1.99 9.66
C ALA A 132 12.79 -3.18 9.67
N ILE A 133 12.65 -4.14 8.75
CA ILE A 133 13.56 -5.29 8.67
C ILE A 133 14.98 -4.85 8.28
N PRO A 134 15.24 -4.18 7.15
CA PRO A 134 16.59 -3.76 6.80
C PRO A 134 17.23 -2.85 7.85
N LEU A 135 16.45 -1.91 8.38
CA LEU A 135 16.95 -0.94 9.35
C LEU A 135 17.29 -1.58 10.71
N SER A 136 16.52 -2.58 11.15
CA SER A 136 16.79 -3.33 12.38
C SER A 136 18.00 -4.25 12.27
N LEU A 137 18.36 -4.68 11.07
CA LEU A 137 19.57 -5.46 10.80
C LEU A 137 20.83 -4.61 10.87
N VAL A 138 20.75 -3.36 10.39
CA VAL A 138 21.90 -2.44 10.32
C VAL A 138 22.14 -1.71 11.64
N HIS A 139 21.08 -1.32 12.36
CA HIS A 139 21.16 -0.50 13.58
C HIS A 139 20.59 -1.22 14.81
N SER A 140 21.47 -1.56 15.76
CA SER A 140 21.10 -2.19 17.03
C SER A 140 20.19 -1.30 17.91
N GLY A 141 20.38 0.02 17.90
CA GLY A 141 19.55 0.98 18.63
C GLY A 141 18.09 0.97 18.20
N ILE A 142 17.81 0.78 16.90
CA ILE A 142 16.43 0.68 16.39
C ILE A 142 15.78 -0.62 16.85
N ARG A 143 16.55 -1.70 16.92
CA ARG A 143 16.07 -3.00 17.42
C ARG A 143 15.58 -2.92 18.87
N ALA A 144 16.24 -2.15 19.71
CA ALA A 144 15.83 -1.92 21.10
C ALA A 144 14.55 -1.06 21.22
N ALA A 145 14.27 -0.20 20.22
CA ALA A 145 13.10 0.67 20.20
C ALA A 145 11.86 0.02 19.55
N LEU A 146 11.97 -1.23 19.05
CA LEU A 146 10.86 -1.94 18.42
C LEU A 146 9.83 -2.37 19.49
N GLY A 147 8.66 -1.75 19.48
CA GLY A 147 7.54 -2.02 20.40
C GLY A 147 6.50 -2.99 19.86
N ALA A 148 5.39 -3.12 20.60
CA ALA A 148 4.26 -4.00 20.27
C ALA A 148 3.66 -3.76 18.87
N LEU A 149 3.70 -2.52 18.37
CA LEU A 149 3.24 -2.19 17.03
C LEU A 149 4.06 -2.87 15.91
N PHE A 150 5.35 -3.05 16.14
CA PHE A 150 6.22 -3.78 15.21
C PHE A 150 5.83 -5.26 15.14
N THR A 151 5.62 -5.89 16.31
CA THR A 151 5.18 -7.30 16.39
C THR A 151 3.84 -7.50 15.69
N TRP A 152 2.89 -6.58 15.90
CA TRP A 152 1.60 -6.58 15.19
C TRP A 152 1.77 -6.55 13.66
N LYS A 153 2.58 -5.63 13.16
CA LYS A 153 2.84 -5.51 11.71
C LYS A 153 3.60 -6.71 11.14
N CYS A 154 4.51 -7.30 11.90
CA CYS A 154 5.19 -8.55 11.51
C CYS A 154 4.19 -9.70 11.37
N SER A 155 3.21 -9.79 12.28
CA SER A 155 2.14 -10.80 12.18
C SER A 155 1.30 -10.63 10.91
N ILE A 156 0.98 -9.38 10.54
CA ILE A 156 0.27 -9.09 9.28
C ILE A 156 1.14 -9.47 8.07
N LEU A 157 2.42 -9.11 8.08
CA LEU A 157 3.35 -9.48 7.00
C LEU A 157 3.43 -10.98 6.85
N LEU A 158 3.59 -11.72 7.96
CA LEU A 158 3.62 -13.18 7.97
C LEU A 158 2.32 -13.77 7.40
N GLY A 159 1.16 -13.26 7.82
CA GLY A 159 -0.14 -13.65 7.27
C GLY A 159 -0.23 -13.43 5.76
N VAL A 160 0.24 -12.28 5.27
CA VAL A 160 0.28 -11.99 3.82
C VAL A 160 1.23 -12.93 3.09
N VAL A 161 2.39 -13.26 3.67
CA VAL A 161 3.35 -14.22 3.09
C VAL A 161 2.71 -15.60 2.94
N VAL A 162 2.12 -16.14 4.01
CA VAL A 162 1.43 -17.45 3.98
C VAL A 162 0.29 -17.45 2.97
N LEU A 163 -0.54 -16.42 2.97
CA LEU A 163 -1.63 -16.29 2.01
C LEU A 163 -1.12 -16.16 0.56
N SER A 164 0.03 -15.52 0.33
CA SER A 164 0.61 -15.35 -1.01
C SER A 164 1.15 -16.64 -1.60
N VAL A 165 1.57 -17.57 -0.75
CA VAL A 165 1.97 -18.93 -1.18
C VAL A 165 0.76 -19.71 -1.70
N VAL A 166 -0.41 -19.56 -1.06
CA VAL A 166 -1.64 -20.30 -1.39
C VAL A 166 -2.47 -19.61 -2.46
N PHE A 167 -2.63 -18.29 -2.37
CA PHE A 167 -3.46 -17.47 -3.25
C PHE A 167 -2.62 -16.50 -4.08
N TYR A 168 -3.01 -16.30 -5.33
CA TYR A 168 -2.35 -15.33 -6.21
C TYR A 168 -2.66 -13.90 -5.80
N ARG A 169 -1.63 -13.18 -5.32
CA ARG A 169 -1.65 -11.75 -4.91
C ARG A 169 -2.81 -11.39 -3.97
N PRO A 170 -2.95 -12.02 -2.79
CA PRO A 170 -4.10 -11.83 -1.89
C PRO A 170 -4.19 -10.40 -1.36
N PHE A 171 -3.08 -9.79 -0.92
CA PHE A 171 -3.07 -8.42 -0.40
C PHE A 171 -3.53 -7.41 -1.47
N CYS A 172 -3.01 -7.51 -2.69
CA CYS A 172 -3.38 -6.60 -3.78
C CYS A 172 -4.85 -6.74 -4.18
N LYS A 173 -5.43 -7.95 -4.06
CA LYS A 173 -6.84 -8.20 -4.41
C LYS A 173 -7.81 -7.73 -3.33
N TRP A 174 -7.46 -7.90 -2.04
CA TRP A 174 -8.42 -7.79 -0.94
C TRP A 174 -8.20 -6.59 -0.03
N LEU A 175 -6.95 -6.16 0.19
CA LEU A 175 -6.60 -5.19 1.21
C LEU A 175 -5.98 -3.89 0.66
N CYS A 176 -5.34 -3.92 -0.52
CA CYS A 176 -4.58 -2.79 -1.01
C CYS A 176 -5.48 -1.62 -1.48
N PRO A 177 -5.45 -0.45 -0.82
CA PRO A 177 -6.24 0.72 -1.22
C PRO A 177 -5.77 1.31 -2.54
N LEU A 178 -4.46 1.27 -2.85
CA LEU A 178 -3.93 1.69 -4.13
C LEU A 178 -4.52 0.86 -5.28
N GLY A 179 -4.62 -0.46 -5.07
CA GLY A 179 -5.28 -1.36 -6.01
C GLY A 179 -6.79 -1.09 -6.15
N ALA A 180 -7.44 -0.49 -5.15
CA ALA A 180 -8.84 -0.05 -5.25
C ALA A 180 -8.95 1.20 -6.13
N ILE A 181 -8.10 2.21 -5.93
CA ILE A 181 -8.06 3.44 -6.75
C ILE A 181 -7.81 3.10 -8.21
N TYR A 182 -6.76 2.34 -8.50
CA TYR A 182 -6.46 1.94 -9.89
C TYR A 182 -7.54 1.03 -10.49
N ALA A 183 -8.29 0.29 -9.69
CA ALA A 183 -9.41 -0.49 -10.18
C ALA A 183 -10.60 0.38 -10.63
N LEU A 184 -10.85 1.47 -9.93
CA LEU A 184 -11.87 2.45 -10.32
C LEU A 184 -11.47 3.19 -11.60
N LEU A 185 -10.22 3.67 -11.65
CA LEU A 185 -9.69 4.41 -12.79
C LEU A 185 -9.47 3.53 -14.04
N ASN A 186 -9.31 2.22 -13.86
CA ASN A 186 -9.14 1.29 -14.99
C ASN A 186 -10.35 1.23 -15.94
N LYS A 187 -11.51 1.70 -15.51
CA LYS A 187 -12.69 1.83 -16.41
C LYS A 187 -12.51 2.92 -17.46
N VAL A 188 -11.67 3.92 -17.17
CA VAL A 188 -11.41 5.09 -18.01
C VAL A 188 -9.97 5.09 -18.54
N SER A 189 -9.15 4.09 -18.18
CA SER A 189 -7.74 4.06 -18.55
C SER A 189 -7.52 3.82 -20.04
N LEU A 190 -6.51 4.48 -20.61
CA LEU A 190 -6.10 4.33 -22.00
C LEU A 190 -5.49 2.93 -22.26
N PHE A 191 -4.73 2.40 -21.30
CA PHE A 191 -4.16 1.06 -21.35
C PHE A 191 -5.08 0.06 -20.64
N GLN A 192 -5.99 -0.57 -21.38
CA GLN A 192 -6.83 -1.65 -20.87
C GLN A 192 -6.30 -3.00 -21.35
N MET A 193 -5.81 -3.84 -20.44
CA MET A 193 -5.60 -5.25 -20.76
C MET A 193 -6.94 -5.99 -20.77
N LYS A 194 -7.40 -6.39 -21.93
CA LYS A 194 -8.49 -7.36 -22.10
C LYS A 194 -7.86 -8.74 -22.14
N VAL A 195 -8.25 -9.58 -21.20
CA VAL A 195 -7.88 -11.00 -21.21
C VAL A 195 -9.03 -11.71 -21.91
N ASP A 196 -8.82 -12.19 -23.13
CA ASP A 196 -9.73 -13.11 -23.79
C ASP A 196 -9.75 -14.42 -23.00
N LYS A 197 -10.94 -14.91 -22.69
CA LYS A 197 -11.18 -16.13 -21.92
C LYS A 197 -11.18 -17.36 -22.83
#